data_3ffba890c0c77e6f11a787369ad3b5e3
#
_entry.id   3ffba890c0c77e6f11a787369ad3b5e3
#
_cell.length_a   1.000
_cell.length_b   1.000
_cell.length_c   1.000
_cell.angle_alpha   90.00
_cell.angle_beta   90.00
_cell.angle_gamma   90.00
#
_symmetry.space_group_name_H-M   'P 1'
#
loop_
_entity.id
_entity.type
_entity.pdbx_description
1 polymer ?
#
loop_
_entity_poly.entity_id
_entity_poly.type
_entity_poly.pdbx_seq_one_letter_code
_entity_poly.pdbx_strand_id
1 'polypeptide(L)'
;MKAELMEIGIKAKEAAGKMALLETNKKNEVLNCVAKNLIKDAKTLIAENAKDMEAGKANGMPEGLLDRLLLTEKRIEQMAEGLEQVASLDDPIGEVLSMKKRPNGLKIGQKRVPLGVVGIIYEARPNVTADAFGLCFKTGNAVILKGGSDAIHSNIAIVASIRRTLAECGVDENAIALIEDTSRETTTEFMKMNGYVDVLIPRGGAGLIRAVVENATVPVIETGTGNCHIYVDESADLDMAVNIIFNAKTQRIGVCNACESLVVHENIKDALLPKLAERLKEKNVEMRGDKASQEACSDIIPASDEDWGKEYLDYILSIKTVKSTAEAIAHINRYNTGHSEAIITENYTNAEKFLDEVDAAAVYVNASTRFTDGFEFGFGAEIGISTQKLHARGPMGLEALTSTKYIIYGNGQIRP
;
A
#
# COMPACT_ATOMS: atom_id res chain seq x y z
N MET A 1 18.62 22.57 -6.04
CA MET A 1 17.63 21.83 -6.90
C MET A 1 18.07 21.92 -8.35
N LYS A 2 18.17 20.80 -9.04
CA LYS A 2 18.50 20.73 -10.46
C LYS A 2 17.43 21.45 -11.29
N ALA A 3 17.85 22.14 -12.37
CA ALA A 3 16.92 22.89 -13.22
C ALA A 3 15.82 22.00 -13.83
N GLU A 4 16.18 20.77 -14.19
CA GLU A 4 15.25 19.75 -14.71
C GLU A 4 14.14 19.41 -13.71
N LEU A 5 14.47 19.19 -12.42
CA LEU A 5 13.47 18.91 -11.37
C LEU A 5 12.53 20.10 -11.17
N MET A 6 13.06 21.32 -11.25
CA MET A 6 12.26 22.53 -11.14
C MET A 6 11.25 22.62 -12.29
N GLU A 7 11.69 22.36 -13.52
CA GLU A 7 10.83 22.37 -14.71
C GLU A 7 9.73 21.31 -14.63
N ILE A 8 10.09 20.08 -14.23
CA ILE A 8 9.12 19.00 -13.98
C ILE A 8 8.08 19.44 -12.93
N GLY A 9 8.54 20.02 -11.82
CA GLY A 9 7.66 20.48 -10.75
C GLY A 9 6.69 21.58 -11.18
N ILE A 10 7.15 22.57 -11.95
CA ILE A 10 6.31 23.64 -12.50
C ILE A 10 5.23 23.06 -13.41
N LYS A 11 5.60 22.23 -14.38
CA LYS A 11 4.68 21.61 -15.34
C LYS A 11 3.65 20.72 -14.65
N ALA A 12 4.07 19.90 -13.66
CA ALA A 12 3.17 19.07 -12.88
C ALA A 12 2.17 19.91 -12.07
N LYS A 13 2.60 21.03 -11.48
CA LYS A 13 1.73 21.93 -10.72
C LYS A 13 0.67 22.59 -11.61
N GLU A 14 1.06 23.02 -12.81
CA GLU A 14 0.12 23.55 -13.81
C GLU A 14 -0.87 22.48 -14.27
N ALA A 15 -0.40 21.29 -14.56
CA ALA A 15 -1.24 20.15 -14.93
C ALA A 15 -2.22 19.79 -13.81
N ALA A 16 -1.80 19.74 -12.54
CA ALA A 16 -2.65 19.46 -11.40
C ALA A 16 -3.84 20.42 -11.30
N GLY A 17 -3.61 21.72 -11.57
CA GLY A 17 -4.70 22.70 -11.63
C GLY A 17 -5.75 22.37 -12.67
N LYS A 18 -5.35 21.83 -13.83
CA LYS A 18 -6.27 21.41 -14.91
C LYS A 18 -6.95 20.09 -14.57
N MET A 19 -6.20 19.11 -14.01
CA MET A 19 -6.73 17.79 -13.62
C MET A 19 -7.84 17.93 -12.57
N ALA A 20 -7.70 18.84 -11.62
CA ALA A 20 -8.68 19.09 -10.58
C ALA A 20 -10.08 19.54 -11.11
N LEU A 21 -10.14 19.99 -12.37
CA LEU A 21 -11.36 20.48 -13.03
C LEU A 21 -11.93 19.48 -14.04
N LEU A 22 -11.25 18.34 -14.28
CA LEU A 22 -11.76 17.33 -15.21
C LEU A 22 -13.01 16.65 -14.68
N GLU A 23 -14.00 16.55 -15.56
CA GLU A 23 -15.22 15.79 -15.30
C GLU A 23 -14.95 14.28 -15.22
N THR A 24 -15.70 13.57 -14.39
CA THR A 24 -15.58 12.12 -14.18
C THR A 24 -15.59 11.32 -15.47
N ASN A 25 -16.52 11.67 -16.39
CA ASN A 25 -16.62 10.97 -17.68
C ASN A 25 -15.34 11.11 -18.51
N LYS A 26 -14.70 12.28 -18.48
CA LYS A 26 -13.43 12.51 -19.19
C LYS A 26 -12.30 11.72 -18.56
N LYS A 27 -12.22 11.68 -17.24
CA LYS A 27 -11.23 10.85 -16.52
C LYS A 27 -11.39 9.37 -16.89
N ASN A 28 -12.63 8.86 -16.90
CA ASN A 28 -12.92 7.46 -17.24
C ASN A 28 -12.58 7.15 -18.71
N GLU A 29 -12.92 8.04 -19.64
CA GLU A 29 -12.54 7.93 -21.06
C GLU A 29 -11.02 7.79 -21.21
N VAL A 30 -10.26 8.68 -20.57
CA VAL A 30 -8.79 8.69 -20.67
C VAL A 30 -8.18 7.42 -20.08
N LEU A 31 -8.62 6.98 -18.90
CA LEU A 31 -8.12 5.74 -18.28
C LEU A 31 -8.35 4.52 -19.17
N ASN A 32 -9.55 4.42 -19.77
CA ASN A 32 -9.86 3.34 -20.70
C ASN A 32 -9.03 3.44 -22.02
N CYS A 33 -8.72 4.64 -22.49
CA CYS A 33 -7.83 4.83 -23.63
C CYS A 33 -6.39 4.41 -23.29
N VAL A 34 -5.90 4.77 -22.11
CA VAL A 34 -4.58 4.36 -21.63
C VAL A 34 -4.49 2.84 -21.52
N ALA A 35 -5.49 2.18 -20.93
CA ALA A 35 -5.56 0.73 -20.84
C ALA A 35 -5.42 0.05 -22.23
N LYS A 36 -6.20 0.50 -23.21
CA LYS A 36 -6.14 -0.01 -24.59
C LYS A 36 -4.79 0.24 -25.25
N ASN A 37 -4.19 1.43 -25.06
CA ASN A 37 -2.92 1.77 -25.66
C ASN A 37 -1.75 1.01 -25.01
N LEU A 38 -1.78 0.69 -23.72
CA LEU A 38 -0.78 -0.19 -23.08
C LEU A 38 -0.80 -1.58 -23.70
N ILE A 39 -1.97 -2.16 -23.95
CA ILE A 39 -2.10 -3.46 -24.65
C ILE A 39 -1.56 -3.37 -26.09
N LYS A 40 -1.90 -2.30 -26.80
CA LYS A 40 -1.41 -2.07 -28.18
C LYS A 40 0.10 -1.95 -28.23
N ASP A 41 0.71 -1.32 -27.24
CA ASP A 41 2.15 -1.09 -27.11
C ASP A 41 2.90 -2.27 -26.46
N ALA A 42 2.23 -3.38 -26.12
CA ALA A 42 2.81 -4.48 -25.34
C ALA A 42 4.16 -4.96 -25.87
N LYS A 43 4.31 -5.09 -27.20
CA LYS A 43 5.58 -5.51 -27.83
C LYS A 43 6.71 -4.54 -27.54
N THR A 44 6.46 -3.23 -27.58
CA THR A 44 7.45 -2.19 -27.29
C THR A 44 7.79 -2.20 -25.81
N LEU A 45 6.79 -2.30 -24.92
CA LEU A 45 6.98 -2.36 -23.48
C LEU A 45 7.82 -3.58 -23.06
N ILE A 46 7.56 -4.75 -23.64
CA ILE A 46 8.32 -5.98 -23.37
C ILE A 46 9.76 -5.85 -23.91
N ALA A 47 9.98 -5.24 -25.07
CA ALA A 47 11.31 -5.02 -25.61
C ALA A 47 12.15 -4.09 -24.74
N GLU A 48 11.57 -3.02 -24.21
CA GLU A 48 12.26 -2.12 -23.25
C GLU A 48 12.49 -2.82 -21.90
N ASN A 49 11.53 -3.60 -21.41
CA ASN A 49 11.68 -4.39 -20.19
C ASN A 49 12.80 -5.45 -20.31
N ALA A 50 13.02 -6.02 -21.50
CA ALA A 50 14.11 -6.96 -21.71
C ALA A 50 15.47 -6.37 -21.38
N LYS A 51 15.69 -5.06 -21.62
CA LYS A 51 16.94 -4.35 -21.25
C LYS A 51 17.13 -4.31 -19.72
N ASP A 52 16.07 -4.00 -18.99
CA ASP A 52 16.08 -4.01 -17.52
C ASP A 52 16.33 -5.43 -16.97
N MET A 53 15.71 -6.44 -17.60
CA MET A 53 15.89 -7.85 -17.21
C MET A 53 17.32 -8.35 -17.45
N GLU A 54 17.95 -7.96 -18.56
CA GLU A 54 19.35 -8.30 -18.86
C GLU A 54 20.28 -7.63 -17.85
N ALA A 55 20.08 -6.34 -17.58
CA ALA A 55 20.87 -5.60 -16.59
C ALA A 55 20.68 -6.20 -15.17
N GLY A 56 19.46 -6.54 -14.78
CA GLY A 56 19.18 -7.16 -13.48
C GLY A 56 19.88 -8.51 -13.32
N LYS A 57 19.85 -9.38 -14.34
CA LYS A 57 20.57 -10.66 -14.34
C LYS A 57 22.07 -10.47 -14.26
N ALA A 58 22.62 -9.54 -15.05
CA ALA A 58 24.05 -9.24 -15.07
C ALA A 58 24.55 -8.73 -13.71
N ASN A 59 23.72 -7.99 -12.97
CA ASN A 59 24.00 -7.46 -11.65
C ASN A 59 23.69 -8.45 -10.51
N GLY A 60 23.33 -9.71 -10.82
CA GLY A 60 23.07 -10.73 -9.80
C GLY A 60 21.77 -10.49 -8.99
N MET A 61 20.76 -9.84 -9.58
CA MET A 61 19.49 -9.60 -8.93
C MET A 61 18.84 -10.93 -8.50
N PRO A 62 18.33 -11.06 -7.25
CA PRO A 62 17.63 -12.24 -6.80
C PRO A 62 16.42 -12.60 -7.68
N GLU A 63 16.15 -13.90 -7.83
CA GLU A 63 15.08 -14.40 -8.73
C GLU A 63 13.70 -13.79 -8.41
N GLY A 64 13.36 -13.64 -7.12
CA GLY A 64 12.12 -13.01 -6.70
C GLY A 64 11.99 -11.53 -7.10
N LEU A 65 13.11 -10.78 -7.23
CA LEU A 65 13.10 -9.42 -7.74
C LEU A 65 13.05 -9.39 -9.27
N LEU A 66 13.72 -10.32 -9.94
CA LEU A 66 13.61 -10.50 -11.40
C LEU A 66 12.17 -10.84 -11.80
N ASP A 67 11.49 -11.70 -11.04
CA ASP A 67 10.06 -11.96 -11.28
C ASP A 67 9.20 -10.71 -11.14
N ARG A 68 9.44 -9.86 -10.13
CA ARG A 68 8.73 -8.59 -9.95
C ARG A 68 8.98 -7.59 -11.08
N LEU A 69 10.17 -7.61 -11.65
CA LEU A 69 10.61 -6.72 -12.73
C LEU A 69 10.05 -7.13 -14.09
N LEU A 70 9.83 -8.43 -14.32
CA LEU A 70 9.43 -8.98 -15.60
C LEU A 70 8.07 -8.45 -16.05
N LEU A 71 7.98 -7.95 -17.28
CA LEU A 71 6.74 -7.70 -18.01
C LEU A 71 6.49 -8.80 -19.04
N THR A 72 5.27 -9.29 -19.04
CA THR A 72 4.72 -10.23 -20.05
C THR A 72 3.44 -9.64 -20.62
N GLU A 73 2.96 -10.15 -21.75
CA GLU A 73 1.66 -9.73 -22.30
C GLU A 73 0.57 -9.81 -21.23
N LYS A 74 0.50 -10.92 -20.50
CA LYS A 74 -0.47 -11.11 -19.41
C LYS A 74 -0.33 -10.06 -18.29
N ARG A 75 0.88 -9.67 -17.92
CA ARG A 75 1.08 -8.63 -16.88
C ARG A 75 0.71 -7.23 -17.37
N ILE A 76 0.88 -6.97 -18.67
CA ILE A 76 0.43 -5.72 -19.30
C ILE A 76 -1.10 -5.71 -19.39
N GLU A 77 -1.74 -6.84 -19.73
CA GLU A 77 -3.19 -6.98 -19.66
C GLU A 77 -3.71 -6.70 -18.24
N GLN A 78 -3.07 -7.24 -17.21
CA GLN A 78 -3.43 -6.97 -15.80
C GLN A 78 -3.27 -5.49 -15.42
N MET A 79 -2.24 -4.80 -15.94
CA MET A 79 -2.11 -3.35 -15.75
C MET A 79 -3.27 -2.59 -16.41
N ALA A 80 -3.67 -3.00 -17.62
CA ALA A 80 -4.80 -2.41 -18.33
C ALA A 80 -6.12 -2.66 -17.59
N GLU A 81 -6.36 -3.89 -17.14
CA GLU A 81 -7.52 -4.25 -16.31
C GLU A 81 -7.57 -3.39 -15.03
N GLY A 82 -6.43 -3.17 -14.38
CA GLY A 82 -6.33 -2.29 -13.20
C GLY A 82 -6.79 -0.85 -13.50
N LEU A 83 -6.41 -0.30 -14.65
CA LEU A 83 -6.86 1.03 -15.07
C LEU A 83 -8.36 1.08 -15.40
N GLU A 84 -8.90 0.05 -16.04
CA GLU A 84 -10.33 -0.09 -16.32
C GLU A 84 -11.14 -0.21 -15.03
N GLN A 85 -10.63 -0.95 -14.04
CA GLN A 85 -11.24 -1.04 -12.71
C GLN A 85 -11.26 0.32 -12.02
N VAL A 86 -10.13 1.06 -12.02
CA VAL A 86 -10.08 2.42 -11.48
C VAL A 86 -11.06 3.36 -12.21
N ALA A 87 -11.19 3.23 -13.53
CA ALA A 87 -12.17 4.00 -14.30
C ALA A 87 -13.61 3.72 -13.86
N SER A 88 -13.93 2.50 -13.45
CA SER A 88 -15.26 2.07 -13.01
C SER A 88 -15.63 2.51 -11.59
N LEU A 89 -14.64 2.85 -10.75
CA LEU A 89 -14.90 3.32 -9.40
C LEU A 89 -15.57 4.70 -9.39
N ASP A 90 -16.31 4.97 -8.32
CA ASP A 90 -16.88 6.29 -8.07
C ASP A 90 -15.76 7.33 -7.93
N ASP A 91 -15.97 8.52 -8.51
CA ASP A 91 -15.05 9.64 -8.40
C ASP A 91 -15.31 10.39 -7.08
N PRO A 92 -14.35 10.38 -6.13
CA PRO A 92 -14.57 11.06 -4.85
C PRO A 92 -14.50 12.58 -4.96
N ILE A 93 -13.98 13.13 -6.07
CA ILE A 93 -13.77 14.56 -6.21
C ILE A 93 -15.11 15.29 -6.39
N GLY A 94 -15.32 16.28 -5.54
CA GLY A 94 -16.55 17.07 -5.56
C GLY A 94 -17.60 16.62 -4.56
N GLU A 95 -17.42 15.45 -3.92
CA GLU A 95 -18.30 14.98 -2.85
C GLU A 95 -18.39 16.02 -1.71
N VAL A 96 -19.62 16.32 -1.28
CA VAL A 96 -19.87 17.20 -0.13
C VAL A 96 -20.14 16.35 1.09
N LEU A 97 -19.14 16.22 1.96
CA LEU A 97 -19.19 15.37 3.15
C LEU A 97 -20.16 15.88 4.21
N SER A 98 -20.33 17.19 4.29
CA SER A 98 -21.27 17.83 5.21
C SER A 98 -21.65 19.21 4.74
N MET A 99 -22.87 19.67 5.10
CA MET A 99 -23.35 21.05 4.89
C MET A 99 -24.21 21.47 6.08
N LYS A 100 -23.78 22.51 6.81
CA LYS A 100 -24.48 23.01 8.01
C LYS A 100 -24.79 24.49 7.92
N LYS A 101 -26.04 24.88 8.26
CA LYS A 101 -26.43 26.28 8.42
C LYS A 101 -26.01 26.76 9.82
N ARG A 102 -25.33 27.92 9.87
CA ARG A 102 -24.91 28.56 11.12
C ARG A 102 -26.00 29.51 11.62
N PRO A 103 -26.00 29.89 12.90
CA PRO A 103 -26.97 30.86 13.47
C PRO A 103 -26.99 32.20 12.74
N ASN A 104 -25.86 32.65 12.22
CA ASN A 104 -25.76 33.90 11.42
C ASN A 104 -26.20 33.75 9.97
N GLY A 105 -26.72 32.60 9.55
CA GLY A 105 -27.22 32.31 8.22
C GLY A 105 -26.22 31.78 7.21
N LEU A 106 -24.92 31.77 7.51
CA LEU A 106 -23.91 31.10 6.65
C LEU A 106 -24.22 29.62 6.51
N LYS A 107 -24.07 29.08 5.29
CA LYS A 107 -24.03 27.64 5.04
C LYS A 107 -22.58 27.25 4.82
N ILE A 108 -22.06 26.39 5.68
CA ILE A 108 -20.66 25.91 5.63
C ILE A 108 -20.68 24.43 5.31
N GLY A 109 -20.03 24.06 4.22
CA GLY A 109 -19.86 22.68 3.80
C GLY A 109 -18.40 22.29 3.69
N GLN A 110 -18.15 20.99 3.75
CA GLN A 110 -16.84 20.40 3.52
C GLN A 110 -16.88 19.57 2.24
N LYS A 111 -16.05 19.92 1.26
CA LYS A 111 -16.01 19.31 -0.08
C LYS A 111 -14.68 18.62 -0.31
N ARG A 112 -14.69 17.42 -0.87
CA ARG A 112 -13.50 16.65 -1.24
C ARG A 112 -12.83 17.24 -2.47
N VAL A 113 -11.49 17.35 -2.43
CA VAL A 113 -10.65 17.92 -3.50
C VAL A 113 -9.37 17.10 -3.67
N PRO A 114 -8.69 17.18 -4.84
CA PRO A 114 -7.37 16.54 -5.01
C PRO A 114 -6.35 17.05 -3.99
N LEU A 115 -5.32 16.22 -3.73
CA LEU A 115 -4.13 16.65 -2.98
C LEU A 115 -3.31 17.68 -3.78
N GLY A 116 -3.19 17.49 -5.09
CA GLY A 116 -2.41 18.34 -5.99
C GLY A 116 -1.39 17.56 -6.79
N VAL A 117 -0.10 17.72 -6.49
CA VAL A 117 0.99 16.95 -7.09
C VAL A 117 1.45 15.87 -6.12
N VAL A 118 1.32 14.61 -6.52
CA VAL A 118 1.75 13.44 -5.76
C VAL A 118 3.08 12.95 -6.29
N GLY A 119 4.10 12.90 -5.43
CA GLY A 119 5.39 12.29 -5.76
C GLY A 119 5.43 10.83 -5.31
N ILE A 120 5.85 9.92 -6.18
CA ILE A 120 5.96 8.49 -5.84
C ILE A 120 7.39 8.02 -6.06
N ILE A 121 8.01 7.50 -4.99
CA ILE A 121 9.36 6.93 -5.03
C ILE A 121 9.22 5.42 -4.89
N TYR A 122 9.66 4.64 -5.90
CA TYR A 122 9.42 3.20 -5.92
C TYR A 122 10.59 2.40 -6.48
N GLU A 123 10.65 1.14 -6.11
CA GLU A 123 11.66 0.17 -6.54
C GLU A 123 11.11 -0.71 -7.68
N ALA A 124 11.92 -1.62 -8.18
CA ALA A 124 11.77 -2.55 -9.31
C ALA A 124 10.37 -3.17 -9.52
N ARG A 125 9.37 -2.35 -9.87
CA ARG A 125 7.99 -2.77 -10.13
C ARG A 125 7.38 -1.92 -11.24
N PRO A 126 7.55 -2.27 -12.52
CA PRO A 126 7.03 -1.46 -13.64
C PRO A 126 5.53 -1.21 -13.60
N ASN A 127 4.74 -2.16 -13.07
CA ASN A 127 3.29 -2.01 -12.94
C ASN A 127 2.89 -0.82 -12.04
N VAL A 128 3.71 -0.48 -11.03
CA VAL A 128 3.43 0.66 -10.15
C VAL A 128 3.31 1.98 -10.92
N THR A 129 4.01 2.10 -12.05
CA THR A 129 3.93 3.27 -12.94
C THR A 129 2.50 3.51 -13.45
N ALA A 130 1.83 2.45 -13.92
CA ALA A 130 0.46 2.54 -14.41
C ALA A 130 -0.56 2.65 -13.26
N ASP A 131 -0.38 1.89 -12.19
CA ASP A 131 -1.26 1.90 -11.02
C ASP A 131 -1.27 3.29 -10.37
N ALA A 132 -0.09 3.87 -10.16
CA ALA A 132 0.10 5.19 -9.59
C ALA A 132 -0.55 6.28 -10.46
N PHE A 133 -0.34 6.21 -11.77
CA PHE A 133 -1.01 7.13 -12.71
C PHE A 133 -2.52 7.01 -12.60
N GLY A 134 -3.07 5.80 -12.68
CA GLY A 134 -4.52 5.57 -12.67
C GLY A 134 -5.19 6.15 -11.44
N LEU A 135 -4.66 5.85 -10.26
CA LEU A 135 -5.20 6.33 -8.98
C LEU A 135 -5.08 7.86 -8.83
N CYS A 136 -3.90 8.42 -9.14
CA CYS A 136 -3.70 9.87 -9.08
C CYS A 136 -4.57 10.62 -10.09
N PHE A 137 -4.64 10.15 -11.33
CA PHE A 137 -5.42 10.78 -12.39
C PHE A 137 -6.94 10.74 -12.10
N LYS A 138 -7.47 9.59 -11.65
CA LYS A 138 -8.88 9.47 -11.26
C LYS A 138 -9.27 10.47 -10.17
N THR A 139 -8.35 10.70 -9.23
CA THR A 139 -8.54 11.65 -8.13
C THR A 139 -8.13 13.10 -8.47
N GLY A 140 -7.87 13.40 -9.76
CA GLY A 140 -7.59 14.76 -10.23
C GLY A 140 -6.22 15.29 -9.81
N ASN A 141 -5.29 14.41 -9.43
CA ASN A 141 -3.90 14.75 -9.09
C ASN A 141 -2.98 14.61 -10.31
N ALA A 142 -1.92 15.41 -10.37
CA ALA A 142 -0.77 15.10 -11.20
C ALA A 142 0.20 14.21 -10.40
N VAL A 143 0.98 13.37 -11.10
CA VAL A 143 1.95 12.46 -10.46
C VAL A 143 3.36 12.65 -11.02
N ILE A 144 4.33 12.76 -10.12
CA ILE A 144 5.77 12.72 -10.46
C ILE A 144 6.33 11.41 -9.92
N LEU A 145 6.87 10.61 -10.83
CA LEU A 145 7.39 9.29 -10.56
C LEU A 145 8.93 9.32 -10.46
N LYS A 146 9.46 8.65 -9.46
CA LYS A 146 10.89 8.43 -9.29
C LYS A 146 11.13 6.95 -9.04
N GLY A 147 11.37 6.21 -10.13
CA GLY A 147 11.72 4.79 -10.07
C GLY A 147 13.20 4.56 -9.72
N GLY A 148 13.52 3.32 -9.35
CA GLY A 148 14.90 2.85 -9.24
C GLY A 148 15.55 2.62 -10.62
N SER A 149 16.87 2.44 -10.64
CA SER A 149 17.63 2.11 -11.85
C SER A 149 17.24 0.78 -12.49
N ASP A 150 16.70 -0.13 -11.70
CA ASP A 150 16.42 -1.51 -12.10
C ASP A 150 15.28 -1.64 -13.14
N ALA A 151 14.38 -0.63 -13.21
CA ALA A 151 13.21 -0.66 -14.09
C ALA A 151 13.13 0.60 -14.98
N ILE A 152 14.22 1.31 -15.20
CA ILE A 152 14.17 2.63 -15.82
C ILE A 152 13.67 2.59 -17.28
N HIS A 153 14.09 1.62 -18.08
CA HIS A 153 13.66 1.50 -19.47
C HIS A 153 12.17 1.17 -19.56
N SER A 154 11.69 0.25 -18.71
CA SER A 154 10.27 -0.08 -18.59
C SER A 154 9.44 1.13 -18.20
N ASN A 155 9.89 1.87 -17.18
CA ASN A 155 9.18 3.06 -16.68
C ASN A 155 9.09 4.16 -17.73
N ILE A 156 10.19 4.44 -18.46
CA ILE A 156 10.20 5.41 -19.56
C ILE A 156 9.19 5.02 -20.64
N ALA A 157 9.19 3.74 -21.05
CA ALA A 157 8.28 3.26 -22.09
C ALA A 157 6.82 3.35 -21.69
N ILE A 158 6.47 2.98 -20.43
CA ILE A 158 5.10 3.07 -19.90
C ILE A 158 4.67 4.53 -19.84
N VAL A 159 5.49 5.42 -19.26
CA VAL A 159 5.18 6.85 -19.16
C VAL A 159 5.02 7.49 -20.54
N ALA A 160 5.87 7.14 -21.50
CA ALA A 160 5.75 7.64 -22.88
C ALA A 160 4.42 7.22 -23.53
N SER A 161 3.97 5.97 -23.34
CA SER A 161 2.67 5.50 -23.81
C SER A 161 1.50 6.27 -23.17
N ILE A 162 1.57 6.49 -21.85
CA ILE A 162 0.54 7.24 -21.10
C ILE A 162 0.49 8.70 -21.58
N ARG A 163 1.63 9.39 -21.66
CA ARG A 163 1.72 10.81 -22.10
C ARG A 163 1.18 11.00 -23.51
N ARG A 164 1.54 10.11 -24.44
CA ARG A 164 1.01 10.13 -25.80
C ARG A 164 -0.53 10.01 -25.78
N THR A 165 -1.07 9.08 -25.00
CA THR A 165 -2.50 8.87 -24.88
C THR A 165 -3.21 10.09 -24.27
N LEU A 166 -2.63 10.73 -23.25
CA LEU A 166 -3.15 11.98 -22.69
C LEU A 166 -3.27 13.06 -23.77
N ALA A 167 -2.22 13.26 -24.59
CA ALA A 167 -2.23 14.24 -25.68
C ALA A 167 -3.29 13.89 -26.75
N GLU A 168 -3.41 12.60 -27.15
CA GLU A 168 -4.45 12.13 -28.07
C GLU A 168 -5.88 12.39 -27.53
N CYS A 169 -6.05 12.32 -26.22
CA CYS A 169 -7.33 12.62 -25.55
C CYS A 169 -7.53 14.12 -25.26
N GLY A 170 -6.61 15.00 -25.66
CA GLY A 170 -6.69 16.45 -25.42
C GLY A 170 -6.51 16.83 -23.94
N VAL A 171 -5.78 16.01 -23.18
CA VAL A 171 -5.45 16.23 -21.76
C VAL A 171 -3.97 16.56 -21.63
N ASP A 172 -3.62 17.39 -20.65
CA ASP A 172 -2.22 17.80 -20.42
C ASP A 172 -1.34 16.58 -20.11
N GLU A 173 -0.37 16.34 -20.98
CA GLU A 173 0.56 15.21 -20.84
C GLU A 173 1.43 15.27 -19.57
N ASN A 174 1.56 16.46 -18.96
CA ASN A 174 2.28 16.66 -17.70
C ASN A 174 1.49 16.25 -16.46
N ALA A 175 0.29 15.67 -16.64
CA ALA A 175 -0.43 14.96 -15.57
C ALA A 175 0.39 13.76 -15.03
N ILE A 176 1.36 13.26 -15.81
CA ILE A 176 2.36 12.30 -15.37
C ILE A 176 3.76 12.75 -15.82
N ALA A 177 4.72 12.68 -14.91
CA ALA A 177 6.12 12.91 -15.20
C ALA A 177 6.98 11.82 -14.57
N LEU A 178 8.11 11.48 -15.21
CA LEU A 178 9.13 10.58 -14.69
C LEU A 178 10.45 11.32 -14.53
N ILE A 179 11.07 11.20 -13.36
CA ILE A 179 12.46 11.63 -13.15
C ILE A 179 13.36 10.50 -13.64
N GLU A 180 14.01 10.71 -14.78
CA GLU A 180 14.85 9.69 -15.45
C GLU A 180 16.22 9.53 -14.79
N ASP A 181 16.77 10.59 -14.16
CA ASP A 181 18.01 10.49 -13.39
C ASP A 181 17.80 9.60 -12.15
N THR A 182 18.38 8.40 -12.18
CA THR A 182 18.22 7.39 -11.12
C THR A 182 19.15 7.60 -9.92
N SER A 183 19.97 8.66 -9.90
CA SER A 183 20.92 8.93 -8.83
C SER A 183 20.25 9.17 -7.48
N ARG A 184 20.96 8.81 -6.40
CA ARG A 184 20.52 9.07 -5.02
C ARG A 184 20.43 10.56 -4.70
N GLU A 185 21.32 11.36 -5.32
CA GLU A 185 21.32 12.82 -5.18
C GLU A 185 20.00 13.40 -5.67
N THR A 186 19.56 13.03 -6.88
CA THR A 186 18.29 13.48 -7.46
C THR A 186 17.09 13.00 -6.64
N THR A 187 17.15 11.79 -6.09
CA THR A 187 16.12 11.31 -5.15
C THR A 187 16.04 12.19 -3.91
N THR A 188 17.20 12.58 -3.34
CA THR A 188 17.26 13.46 -2.16
C THR A 188 16.73 14.86 -2.47
N GLU A 189 17.03 15.40 -3.66
CA GLU A 189 16.47 16.68 -4.08
C GLU A 189 14.96 16.60 -4.30
N PHE A 190 14.46 15.50 -4.90
CA PHE A 190 13.04 15.27 -5.10
C PHE A 190 12.27 15.26 -3.77
N MET A 191 12.82 14.63 -2.74
CA MET A 191 12.23 14.62 -1.38
C MET A 191 12.10 16.03 -0.77
N LYS A 192 12.77 17.03 -1.34
CA LYS A 192 12.81 18.42 -0.85
C LYS A 192 12.13 19.42 -1.78
N MET A 193 11.33 18.95 -2.73
CA MET A 193 10.63 19.81 -3.70
C MET A 193 9.37 20.49 -3.11
N ASN A 194 9.52 21.13 -1.94
CA ASN A 194 8.45 21.92 -1.31
C ASN A 194 7.94 23.01 -2.28
N GLY A 195 6.62 23.18 -2.31
CA GLY A 195 5.96 24.12 -3.23
C GLY A 195 5.67 23.56 -4.63
N TYR A 196 6.35 22.49 -5.04
CA TYR A 196 6.10 21.78 -6.28
C TYR A 196 5.39 20.45 -6.07
N VAL A 197 5.78 19.69 -5.05
CA VAL A 197 5.17 18.42 -4.66
C VAL A 197 4.41 18.63 -3.37
N ASP A 198 3.16 18.17 -3.31
CA ASP A 198 2.28 18.36 -2.16
C ASP A 198 2.40 17.19 -1.16
N VAL A 199 2.69 15.99 -1.66
CA VAL A 199 2.87 14.79 -0.83
C VAL A 199 3.78 13.78 -1.53
N LEU A 200 4.56 13.02 -0.77
CA LEU A 200 5.36 11.88 -1.23
C LEU A 200 4.79 10.56 -0.71
N ILE A 201 4.83 9.53 -1.54
CA ILE A 201 4.44 8.16 -1.20
C ILE A 201 5.57 7.22 -1.58
N PRO A 202 6.36 6.71 -0.62
CA PRO A 202 7.37 5.70 -0.89
C PRO A 202 6.72 4.32 -1.10
N ARG A 203 7.22 3.55 -2.09
CA ARG A 203 6.75 2.20 -2.44
C ARG A 203 7.95 1.26 -2.62
N GLY A 204 8.37 0.58 -1.58
CA GLY A 204 9.54 -0.30 -1.62
C GLY A 204 9.78 -1.02 -0.32
N GLY A 205 11.00 -1.49 -0.11
CA GLY A 205 11.40 -2.11 1.14
C GLY A 205 11.54 -1.11 2.30
N ALA A 206 11.63 -1.64 3.52
CA ALA A 206 11.75 -0.84 4.76
C ALA A 206 12.87 0.21 4.70
N GLY A 207 13.99 -0.10 4.02
CA GLY A 207 15.11 0.82 3.86
C GLY A 207 14.77 2.06 3.05
N LEU A 208 14.04 1.91 1.93
CA LEU A 208 13.57 3.04 1.14
C LEU A 208 12.55 3.88 1.91
N ILE A 209 11.58 3.24 2.54
CA ILE A 209 10.53 3.93 3.32
C ILE A 209 11.17 4.77 4.41
N ARG A 210 12.07 4.19 5.20
CA ARG A 210 12.80 4.89 6.26
C ARG A 210 13.62 6.07 5.70
N ALA A 211 14.36 5.85 4.61
CA ALA A 211 15.15 6.92 4.00
C ALA A 211 14.29 8.09 3.53
N VAL A 212 13.10 7.84 2.98
CA VAL A 212 12.16 8.91 2.58
C VAL A 212 11.60 9.63 3.81
N VAL A 213 11.14 8.91 4.82
CA VAL A 213 10.55 9.50 6.04
C VAL A 213 11.57 10.36 6.80
N GLU A 214 12.83 9.91 6.89
CA GLU A 214 13.89 10.64 7.61
C GLU A 214 14.44 11.87 6.85
N ASN A 215 14.41 11.88 5.52
CA ASN A 215 15.09 12.89 4.72
C ASN A 215 14.15 13.83 3.94
N ALA A 216 12.86 13.51 3.82
CA ALA A 216 11.90 14.35 3.13
C ALA A 216 11.54 15.59 3.94
N THR A 217 11.42 16.73 3.24
CA THR A 217 10.79 17.94 3.78
C THR A 217 9.38 18.15 3.21
N VAL A 218 9.07 17.49 2.09
CA VAL A 218 7.71 17.34 1.58
C VAL A 218 6.97 16.36 2.50
N PRO A 219 5.70 16.59 2.86
CA PRO A 219 4.91 15.63 3.65
C PRO A 219 4.92 14.23 3.04
N VAL A 220 5.03 13.19 3.88
CA VAL A 220 5.08 11.79 3.43
C VAL A 220 3.87 11.05 3.94
N ILE A 221 3.21 10.30 3.05
CA ILE A 221 2.29 9.24 3.43
C ILE A 221 3.07 7.93 3.29
N GLU A 222 3.46 7.36 4.42
CA GLU A 222 4.27 6.15 4.41
C GLU A 222 3.42 4.90 4.22
N THR A 223 3.94 3.95 3.44
CA THR A 223 3.42 2.60 3.40
C THR A 223 4.15 1.76 4.44
N GLY A 224 3.40 0.96 5.22
CA GLY A 224 4.00 0.19 6.31
C GLY A 224 4.69 -1.08 5.87
N THR A 225 5.64 -1.55 6.68
CA THR A 225 6.07 -2.96 6.73
C THR A 225 5.05 -3.75 7.54
N GLY A 226 4.98 -5.07 7.36
CA GLY A 226 3.93 -5.90 7.95
C GLY A 226 4.45 -7.01 8.86
N ASN A 227 4.75 -6.72 10.14
CA ASN A 227 4.84 -7.79 11.14
C ASN A 227 3.43 -8.05 11.71
N CYS A 228 2.61 -8.79 10.94
CA CYS A 228 1.23 -9.08 11.32
C CYS A 228 1.14 -10.26 12.28
N HIS A 229 0.33 -10.11 13.34
CA HIS A 229 0.12 -11.15 14.34
C HIS A 229 -1.26 -11.79 14.20
N ILE A 230 -1.32 -13.07 14.56
CA ILE A 230 -2.58 -13.76 14.85
C ILE A 230 -2.51 -14.28 16.28
N TYR A 231 -3.45 -13.85 17.12
CA TYR A 231 -3.61 -14.39 18.48
C TYR A 231 -4.70 -15.47 18.49
N VAL A 232 -4.38 -16.64 19.01
CA VAL A 232 -5.33 -17.73 19.22
C VAL A 232 -5.68 -17.81 20.71
N ASP A 233 -6.91 -17.41 21.01
CA ASP A 233 -7.47 -17.37 22.36
C ASP A 233 -7.80 -18.78 22.88
N GLU A 234 -7.91 -18.96 24.19
CA GLU A 234 -8.22 -20.26 24.80
C GLU A 234 -9.57 -20.86 24.36
N SER A 235 -10.52 -19.99 23.94
CA SER A 235 -11.85 -20.41 23.47
C SER A 235 -11.92 -20.67 21.96
N ALA A 236 -10.80 -20.58 21.23
CA ALA A 236 -10.80 -20.67 19.78
C ALA A 236 -11.19 -22.06 19.25
N ASP A 237 -11.92 -22.09 18.14
CA ASP A 237 -12.02 -23.29 17.31
C ASP A 237 -10.67 -23.58 16.65
N LEU A 238 -10.10 -24.75 16.97
CA LEU A 238 -8.74 -25.11 16.52
C LEU A 238 -8.66 -25.39 15.02
N ASP A 239 -9.72 -25.89 14.40
CA ASP A 239 -9.75 -26.14 12.95
C ASP A 239 -9.80 -24.84 12.18
N MET A 240 -10.63 -23.90 12.62
CA MET A 240 -10.67 -22.54 12.10
C MET A 240 -9.29 -21.85 12.26
N ALA A 241 -8.68 -21.97 13.44
CA ALA A 241 -7.37 -21.37 13.73
C ALA A 241 -6.29 -21.89 12.77
N VAL A 242 -6.16 -23.19 12.59
CA VAL A 242 -5.20 -23.80 11.68
C VAL A 242 -5.41 -23.32 10.24
N ASN A 243 -6.66 -23.26 9.77
CA ASN A 243 -6.97 -22.82 8.40
C ASN A 243 -6.64 -21.34 8.19
N ILE A 244 -6.99 -20.47 9.14
CA ILE A 244 -6.69 -19.03 9.06
C ILE A 244 -5.18 -18.79 9.07
N ILE A 245 -4.45 -19.40 10.01
CA ILE A 245 -2.99 -19.23 10.13
C ILE A 245 -2.28 -19.76 8.88
N PHE A 246 -2.67 -20.95 8.40
CA PHE A 246 -2.10 -21.50 7.18
C PHE A 246 -2.32 -20.58 5.97
N ASN A 247 -3.54 -20.08 5.78
CA ASN A 247 -3.84 -19.10 4.72
C ASN A 247 -3.02 -17.83 4.90
N ALA A 248 -3.03 -17.23 6.09
CA ALA A 248 -2.37 -15.98 6.37
C ALA A 248 -0.84 -16.06 6.17
N LYS A 249 -0.23 -17.21 6.48
CA LYS A 249 1.23 -17.40 6.32
C LYS A 249 1.63 -17.85 4.92
N THR A 250 0.82 -18.67 4.22
CA THR A 250 1.33 -19.42 3.05
C THR A 250 0.71 -19.03 1.71
N GLN A 251 -0.40 -18.30 1.69
CA GLN A 251 -1.08 -17.90 0.46
C GLN A 251 -0.18 -16.99 -0.40
N ARG A 252 0.54 -16.06 0.24
CA ARG A 252 1.57 -15.21 -0.39
C ARG A 252 2.49 -14.63 0.69
N ILE A 253 3.73 -15.10 0.74
CA ILE A 253 4.69 -14.75 1.80
C ILE A 253 5.31 -13.35 1.65
N GLY A 254 5.52 -12.89 0.43
CA GLY A 254 6.26 -11.65 0.14
C GLY A 254 5.39 -10.38 0.16
N VAL A 255 4.40 -10.30 1.06
CA VAL A 255 3.48 -9.17 1.20
C VAL A 255 3.28 -8.77 2.65
N CYS A 256 3.04 -7.48 2.88
CA CYS A 256 3.00 -6.88 4.21
C CYS A 256 1.82 -7.33 5.12
N ASN A 257 0.77 -7.91 4.55
CA ASN A 257 -0.38 -8.44 5.31
C ASN A 257 -0.30 -9.96 5.57
N ALA A 258 0.84 -10.62 5.23
CA ALA A 258 1.08 -12.01 5.60
C ALA A 258 1.33 -12.11 7.12
N CYS A 259 0.88 -13.22 7.72
CA CYS A 259 1.18 -13.49 9.12
C CYS A 259 2.68 -13.79 9.31
N GLU A 260 3.34 -13.05 10.19
CA GLU A 260 4.75 -13.22 10.54
C GLU A 260 4.93 -13.71 11.98
N SER A 261 3.95 -13.44 12.83
CA SER A 261 3.99 -13.77 14.26
C SER A 261 2.68 -14.40 14.72
N LEU A 262 2.78 -15.48 15.46
CA LEU A 262 1.67 -16.16 16.10
C LEU A 262 1.76 -16.00 17.62
N VAL A 263 0.65 -15.64 18.26
CA VAL A 263 0.52 -15.60 19.71
C VAL A 263 -0.49 -16.66 20.13
N VAL A 264 -0.16 -17.52 21.08
CA VAL A 264 -1.00 -18.66 21.47
C VAL A 264 -1.26 -18.65 22.97
N HIS A 265 -2.54 -18.79 23.36
CA HIS A 265 -2.89 -18.95 24.76
C HIS A 265 -2.33 -20.28 25.32
N GLU A 266 -1.72 -20.26 26.53
CA GLU A 266 -1.02 -21.42 27.13
C GLU A 266 -1.92 -22.65 27.27
N ASN A 267 -3.23 -22.45 27.51
CA ASN A 267 -4.18 -23.54 27.73
C ASN A 267 -4.47 -24.39 26.49
N ILE A 268 -4.21 -23.87 25.29
CA ILE A 268 -4.52 -24.58 24.03
C ILE A 268 -3.27 -24.94 23.22
N LYS A 269 -2.07 -24.51 23.64
CA LYS A 269 -0.83 -24.71 22.89
C LYS A 269 -0.55 -26.20 22.58
N ASP A 270 -0.83 -27.09 23.54
CA ASP A 270 -0.54 -28.52 23.39
C ASP A 270 -1.49 -29.21 22.38
N ALA A 271 -2.69 -28.68 22.19
CA ALA A 271 -3.65 -29.15 21.20
C ALA A 271 -3.46 -28.49 19.81
N LEU A 272 -3.14 -27.18 19.80
CA LEU A 272 -3.04 -26.40 18.56
C LEU A 272 -1.70 -26.63 17.84
N LEU A 273 -0.57 -26.49 18.55
CA LEU A 273 0.75 -26.40 17.91
C LEU A 273 1.15 -27.66 17.14
N PRO A 274 0.94 -28.90 17.62
CA PRO A 274 1.24 -30.10 16.82
C PRO A 274 0.37 -30.18 15.55
N LYS A 275 -0.91 -29.83 15.64
CA LYS A 275 -1.85 -29.82 14.51
C LYS A 275 -1.46 -28.77 13.47
N LEU A 276 -1.09 -27.57 13.92
CA LEU A 276 -0.62 -26.49 13.06
C LEU A 276 0.71 -26.86 12.38
N ALA A 277 1.64 -27.47 13.11
CA ALA A 277 2.94 -27.92 12.58
C ALA A 277 2.77 -28.91 11.43
N GLU A 278 1.89 -29.91 11.58
CA GLU A 278 1.57 -30.86 10.52
C GLU A 278 1.08 -30.14 9.25
N ARG A 279 0.20 -29.15 9.40
CA ARG A 279 -0.33 -28.37 8.28
C ARG A 279 0.74 -27.47 7.63
N LEU A 280 1.57 -26.81 8.41
CA LEU A 280 2.62 -25.90 7.92
C LEU A 280 3.79 -26.65 7.23
N LYS A 281 4.02 -27.93 7.56
CA LYS A 281 4.97 -28.79 6.84
C LYS A 281 4.69 -28.94 5.35
N GLU A 282 3.41 -28.80 4.92
CA GLU A 282 3.06 -28.85 3.50
C GLU A 282 3.73 -27.75 2.68
N LYS A 283 4.15 -26.67 3.33
CA LYS A 283 4.83 -25.51 2.73
C LYS A 283 6.24 -25.30 3.29
N ASN A 284 6.78 -26.26 4.05
CA ASN A 284 8.09 -26.16 4.68
C ASN A 284 8.27 -24.88 5.51
N VAL A 285 7.23 -24.46 6.27
CA VAL A 285 7.33 -23.28 7.14
C VAL A 285 8.19 -23.60 8.35
N GLU A 286 9.27 -22.85 8.56
CA GLU A 286 10.09 -22.89 9.76
C GLU A 286 9.36 -22.17 10.91
N MET A 287 9.24 -22.83 12.04
CA MET A 287 8.60 -22.29 13.23
C MET A 287 9.63 -21.99 14.30
N ARG A 288 9.66 -20.74 14.78
CA ARG A 288 10.56 -20.27 15.85
C ARG A 288 9.73 -19.88 17.06
N GLY A 289 9.99 -20.44 18.22
CA GLY A 289 9.12 -20.18 19.35
C GLY A 289 9.83 -20.08 20.70
N ASP A 290 9.06 -19.61 21.69
CA ASP A 290 9.51 -19.59 23.07
C ASP A 290 9.58 -21.00 23.66
N LYS A 291 10.11 -21.11 24.88
CA LYS A 291 10.29 -22.42 25.54
C LYS A 291 8.99 -23.20 25.68
N ALA A 292 7.88 -22.53 26.03
CA ALA A 292 6.60 -23.18 26.22
C ALA A 292 6.00 -23.76 24.92
N SER A 293 6.22 -23.08 23.78
CA SER A 293 5.81 -23.59 22.47
C SER A 293 6.69 -24.77 22.01
N GLN A 294 8.01 -24.76 22.30
CA GLN A 294 8.93 -25.87 22.03
C GLN A 294 8.56 -27.13 22.84
N GLU A 295 8.16 -26.96 24.11
CA GLU A 295 7.69 -28.06 24.95
C GLU A 295 6.39 -28.69 24.41
N ALA A 296 5.53 -27.90 23.75
CA ALA A 296 4.28 -28.37 23.14
C ALA A 296 4.47 -29.03 21.77
N CYS A 297 5.49 -28.64 21.01
CA CYS A 297 5.77 -29.17 19.68
C CYS A 297 7.26 -29.16 19.38
N SER A 298 7.86 -30.37 19.18
CA SER A 298 9.28 -30.56 18.92
C SER A 298 9.79 -30.03 17.59
N ASP A 299 8.90 -29.68 16.67
CA ASP A 299 9.25 -29.08 15.36
C ASP A 299 9.56 -27.59 15.47
N ILE A 300 9.31 -26.97 16.63
CA ILE A 300 9.56 -25.56 16.89
C ILE A 300 10.98 -25.36 17.41
N ILE A 301 11.78 -24.58 16.69
CA ILE A 301 13.14 -24.23 17.11
C ILE A 301 13.13 -22.97 17.99
N PRO A 302 14.20 -22.71 18.79
CA PRO A 302 14.24 -21.53 19.65
C PRO A 302 14.16 -20.22 18.87
N ALA A 303 13.26 -19.32 19.32
CA ALA A 303 13.23 -17.94 18.88
C ALA A 303 14.21 -17.07 19.67
N SER A 304 14.74 -16.03 19.04
CA SER A 304 15.47 -14.93 19.67
C SER A 304 14.54 -13.74 19.93
N ASP A 305 15.00 -12.76 20.69
CA ASP A 305 14.22 -11.53 20.93
C ASP A 305 13.96 -10.71 19.65
N GLU A 306 14.82 -10.87 18.63
CA GLU A 306 14.65 -10.20 17.34
C GLU A 306 13.50 -10.79 16.52
N ASP A 307 13.16 -12.06 16.73
CA ASP A 307 12.11 -12.76 15.99
C ASP A 307 10.71 -12.18 16.26
N TRP A 308 10.49 -11.58 17.43
CA TRP A 308 9.16 -11.04 17.80
C TRP A 308 8.71 -9.83 16.97
N GLY A 309 9.68 -9.03 16.47
CA GLY A 309 9.39 -7.82 15.69
C GLY A 309 9.78 -7.93 14.21
N LYS A 310 10.09 -9.14 13.72
CA LYS A 310 10.68 -9.31 12.40
C LYS A 310 9.65 -9.61 11.32
N GLU A 311 9.65 -8.81 10.26
CA GLU A 311 9.00 -9.15 9.00
C GLU A 311 9.96 -10.05 8.19
N TYR A 312 9.66 -11.35 8.11
CA TYR A 312 10.53 -12.33 7.43
C TYR A 312 10.40 -12.28 5.91
N LEU A 313 9.18 -12.06 5.40
CA LEU A 313 8.83 -12.18 3.97
C LEU A 313 9.21 -13.56 3.38
N ASP A 314 9.21 -14.58 4.24
CA ASP A 314 9.63 -15.94 3.93
C ASP A 314 8.74 -16.96 4.66
N TYR A 315 8.94 -18.24 4.40
CA TYR A 315 8.27 -19.34 5.09
C TYR A 315 8.84 -19.54 6.51
N ILE A 316 8.80 -18.48 7.32
CA ILE A 316 9.22 -18.45 8.72
C ILE A 316 8.09 -17.82 9.54
N LEU A 317 7.78 -18.40 10.71
CA LEU A 317 6.74 -17.94 11.63
C LEU A 317 7.28 -17.91 13.05
N SER A 318 7.19 -16.75 13.74
CA SER A 318 7.50 -16.68 15.17
C SER A 318 6.28 -17.09 16.00
N ILE A 319 6.49 -17.72 17.18
CA ILE A 319 5.43 -18.24 18.04
C ILE A 319 5.69 -17.84 19.49
N LYS A 320 4.78 -17.05 20.07
CA LYS A 320 4.81 -16.61 21.46
C LYS A 320 3.66 -17.22 22.25
N THR A 321 3.94 -17.81 23.40
CA THR A 321 2.93 -18.28 24.33
C THR A 321 2.60 -17.23 25.38
N VAL A 322 1.32 -17.05 25.69
CA VAL A 322 0.80 -16.06 26.64
C VAL A 322 -0.28 -16.65 27.55
N LYS A 323 -0.52 -16.03 28.72
CA LYS A 323 -1.44 -16.51 29.74
C LYS A 323 -2.84 -15.86 29.67
N SER A 324 -3.00 -14.83 28.86
CA SER A 324 -4.26 -14.10 28.76
C SER A 324 -4.32 -13.24 27.49
N THR A 325 -5.53 -12.85 27.10
CA THR A 325 -5.78 -11.88 26.03
C THR A 325 -5.07 -10.53 26.30
N ALA A 326 -5.00 -10.09 27.56
CA ALA A 326 -4.30 -8.86 27.92
C ALA A 326 -2.78 -8.95 27.66
N GLU A 327 -2.17 -10.10 27.96
CA GLU A 327 -0.74 -10.34 27.66
C GLU A 327 -0.50 -10.43 26.16
N ALA A 328 -1.42 -11.04 25.40
CA ALA A 328 -1.37 -11.07 23.93
C ALA A 328 -1.41 -9.66 23.34
N ILE A 329 -2.34 -8.83 23.77
CA ILE A 329 -2.47 -7.43 23.32
C ILE A 329 -1.21 -6.64 23.65
N ALA A 330 -0.66 -6.79 24.86
CA ALA A 330 0.58 -6.12 25.26
C ALA A 330 1.78 -6.54 24.39
N HIS A 331 1.90 -7.84 24.07
CA HIS A 331 2.94 -8.34 23.18
C HIS A 331 2.76 -7.81 21.75
N ILE A 332 1.55 -7.90 21.20
CA ILE A 332 1.22 -7.42 19.84
C ILE A 332 1.51 -5.91 19.73
N ASN A 333 0.99 -5.08 20.65
CA ASN A 333 1.21 -3.63 20.60
C ASN A 333 2.68 -3.23 20.76
N ARG A 334 3.51 -4.10 21.34
CA ARG A 334 4.96 -3.85 21.46
C ARG A 334 5.72 -4.17 20.18
N TYR A 335 5.32 -5.19 19.44
CA TYR A 335 6.11 -5.75 18.35
C TYR A 335 5.48 -5.60 16.97
N ASN A 336 4.20 -5.21 16.89
CA ASN A 336 3.54 -4.98 15.61
C ASN A 336 4.11 -3.75 14.88
N THR A 337 3.80 -3.66 13.61
CA THR A 337 4.11 -2.50 12.77
C THR A 337 2.88 -1.60 12.56
N GLY A 338 1.79 -1.84 13.29
CA GLY A 338 0.53 -1.12 13.14
C GLY A 338 -0.25 -1.49 11.87
N HIS A 339 0.05 -2.65 11.26
CA HIS A 339 -0.52 -3.03 9.96
C HIS A 339 -1.84 -3.80 10.11
N SER A 340 -1.78 -5.09 10.42
CA SER A 340 -2.96 -5.98 10.44
C SER A 340 -2.80 -7.04 11.51
N GLU A 341 -3.74 -7.10 12.43
CA GLU A 341 -3.69 -8.00 13.58
C GLU A 341 -5.00 -8.77 13.68
N ALA A 342 -4.96 -10.02 14.10
CA ALA A 342 -6.15 -10.86 14.21
C ALA A 342 -6.23 -11.60 15.56
N ILE A 343 -7.43 -11.77 16.06
CA ILE A 343 -7.75 -12.73 17.14
C ILE A 343 -8.63 -13.85 16.59
N ILE A 344 -8.37 -15.07 17.02
CA ILE A 344 -9.27 -16.22 16.79
C ILE A 344 -9.85 -16.62 18.13
N THR A 345 -11.16 -16.50 18.29
CA THR A 345 -11.87 -16.67 19.57
C THR A 345 -13.36 -16.92 19.37
N GLU A 346 -13.95 -17.70 20.27
CA GLU A 346 -15.41 -17.81 20.44
C GLU A 346 -15.91 -16.96 21.62
N ASN A 347 -15.01 -16.26 22.33
CA ASN A 347 -15.35 -15.39 23.45
C ASN A 347 -15.59 -13.96 22.97
N TYR A 348 -16.86 -13.53 23.00
CA TYR A 348 -17.26 -12.18 22.58
C TYR A 348 -16.50 -11.07 23.34
N THR A 349 -16.32 -11.22 24.66
CA THR A 349 -15.63 -10.20 25.48
C THR A 349 -14.17 -10.06 25.09
N ASN A 350 -13.48 -11.18 24.80
CA ASN A 350 -12.09 -11.15 24.34
C ASN A 350 -11.97 -10.56 22.93
N ALA A 351 -12.95 -10.83 22.05
CA ALA A 351 -13.01 -10.24 20.71
C ALA A 351 -13.14 -8.70 20.77
N GLU A 352 -14.12 -8.17 21.52
CA GLU A 352 -14.31 -6.73 21.68
C GLU A 352 -13.08 -6.06 22.30
N LYS A 353 -12.53 -6.65 23.37
CA LYS A 353 -11.32 -6.15 24.01
C LYS A 353 -10.13 -6.07 23.03
N PHE A 354 -9.95 -7.07 22.18
CA PHE A 354 -8.90 -7.11 21.19
C PHE A 354 -9.10 -6.04 20.12
N LEU A 355 -10.32 -5.87 19.62
CA LEU A 355 -10.67 -4.83 18.65
C LEU A 355 -10.40 -3.42 19.18
N ASP A 356 -10.70 -3.17 20.46
CA ASP A 356 -10.56 -1.85 21.07
C ASP A 356 -9.11 -1.51 21.47
N GLU A 357 -8.34 -2.49 21.95
CA GLU A 357 -7.05 -2.25 22.58
C GLU A 357 -5.84 -2.48 21.66
N VAL A 358 -6.00 -3.18 20.52
CA VAL A 358 -4.91 -3.40 19.56
C VAL A 358 -4.77 -2.21 18.62
N ASP A 359 -3.58 -1.59 18.61
CA ASP A 359 -3.30 -0.43 17.78
C ASP A 359 -2.73 -0.83 16.42
N ALA A 360 -3.62 -1.12 15.47
CA ALA A 360 -3.29 -1.44 14.09
C ALA A 360 -4.25 -0.77 13.10
N ALA A 361 -3.87 -0.75 11.82
CA ALA A 361 -4.70 -0.19 10.75
C ALA A 361 -5.92 -1.07 10.44
N ALA A 362 -5.77 -2.39 10.60
CA ALA A 362 -6.86 -3.35 10.48
C ALA A 362 -6.78 -4.37 11.62
N VAL A 363 -7.89 -4.59 12.30
CA VAL A 363 -8.00 -5.56 13.41
C VAL A 363 -9.16 -6.50 13.12
N TYR A 364 -8.88 -7.81 13.20
CA TYR A 364 -9.79 -8.86 12.75
C TYR A 364 -10.24 -9.78 13.89
N VAL A 365 -11.46 -10.26 13.80
CA VAL A 365 -11.94 -11.40 14.58
C VAL A 365 -12.25 -12.53 13.61
N ASN A 366 -11.67 -13.71 13.84
CA ASN A 366 -11.92 -14.94 13.10
C ASN A 366 -11.74 -14.82 11.56
N ALA A 367 -10.77 -14.03 11.12
CA ALA A 367 -10.43 -13.85 9.71
C ALA A 367 -8.92 -13.71 9.47
N SER A 368 -8.50 -14.03 8.26
CA SER A 368 -7.09 -13.91 7.84
C SER A 368 -6.69 -12.46 7.66
N THR A 369 -5.47 -12.09 8.09
CA THR A 369 -4.87 -10.78 7.87
C THR A 369 -4.68 -10.47 6.37
N ARG A 370 -4.73 -11.49 5.51
CA ARG A 370 -4.64 -11.36 4.05
C ARG A 370 -5.77 -10.53 3.43
N PHE A 371 -6.86 -10.32 4.13
CA PHE A 371 -7.95 -9.46 3.67
C PHE A 371 -7.66 -7.95 3.76
N THR A 372 -6.54 -7.52 4.34
CA THR A 372 -6.14 -6.10 4.31
C THR A 372 -5.64 -5.74 2.91
N ASP A 373 -6.56 -5.47 2.03
CA ASP A 373 -6.35 -5.22 0.60
C ASP A 373 -7.47 -4.31 0.08
N GLY A 374 -7.16 -3.42 -0.86
CA GLY A 374 -8.13 -2.45 -1.37
C GLY A 374 -9.33 -3.11 -2.07
N PHE A 375 -9.13 -4.19 -2.81
CA PHE A 375 -10.23 -4.91 -3.47
C PHE A 375 -11.10 -5.63 -2.46
N GLU A 376 -10.49 -6.32 -1.49
CA GLU A 376 -11.21 -7.04 -0.44
C GLU A 376 -12.02 -6.09 0.46
N PHE A 377 -11.54 -4.86 0.68
CA PHE A 377 -12.27 -3.83 1.44
C PHE A 377 -13.31 -3.07 0.60
N GLY A 378 -13.41 -3.36 -0.69
CA GLY A 378 -14.33 -2.66 -1.60
C GLY A 378 -13.88 -1.27 -2.03
N PHE A 379 -12.62 -0.90 -1.77
CA PHE A 379 -12.04 0.38 -2.21
C PHE A 379 -11.51 0.32 -3.65
N GLY A 380 -11.45 -0.87 -4.25
CA GLY A 380 -10.83 -1.13 -5.54
C GLY A 380 -9.31 -1.14 -5.45
N ALA A 381 -8.64 -0.60 -6.47
CA ALA A 381 -7.18 -0.50 -6.48
C ALA A 381 -6.65 0.37 -5.34
N GLU A 382 -5.44 0.05 -4.88
CA GLU A 382 -4.76 0.80 -3.82
C GLU A 382 -3.32 1.16 -4.21
N ILE A 383 -2.82 2.26 -3.67
CA ILE A 383 -1.41 2.63 -3.83
C ILE A 383 -0.53 2.01 -2.74
N GLY A 384 -1.11 1.31 -1.79
CA GLY A 384 -0.47 0.62 -0.68
C GLY A 384 -1.24 0.76 0.60
N ILE A 385 -0.70 0.15 1.66
CA ILE A 385 -1.32 0.14 2.98
C ILE A 385 -0.49 1.02 3.91
N SER A 386 -1.11 2.06 4.46
CA SER A 386 -0.47 2.96 5.41
C SER A 386 -0.71 2.51 6.84
N THR A 387 0.34 2.59 7.67
CA THR A 387 0.26 2.30 9.10
C THR A 387 0.29 3.56 9.97
N GLN A 388 0.50 4.73 9.35
CA GLN A 388 0.53 5.99 10.07
C GLN A 388 -0.88 6.43 10.51
N LYS A 389 -0.94 7.30 11.54
CA LYS A 389 -2.21 7.82 12.09
C LYS A 389 -2.62 9.17 11.50
N LEU A 390 -1.70 9.83 10.82
CA LEU A 390 -1.94 11.13 10.21
C LEU A 390 -2.34 10.96 8.75
N HIS A 391 -3.49 11.45 8.34
CA HIS A 391 -4.13 11.37 7.04
C HIS A 391 -4.72 9.98 6.75
N ALA A 392 -4.06 9.10 5.95
CA ALA A 392 -4.57 7.79 5.57
C ALA A 392 -4.03 6.70 6.50
N ARG A 393 -4.86 5.74 6.90
CA ARG A 393 -4.50 4.53 7.65
C ARG A 393 -5.24 3.33 7.06
N GLY A 394 -4.52 2.24 6.79
CA GLY A 394 -5.04 1.07 6.08
C GLY A 394 -4.84 1.15 4.56
N PRO A 395 -5.58 0.38 3.77
CA PRO A 395 -5.50 0.39 2.30
C PRO A 395 -5.84 1.76 1.72
N MET A 396 -4.92 2.32 0.92
CA MET A 396 -5.05 3.65 0.35
C MET A 396 -5.65 3.60 -1.05
N GLY A 397 -6.98 3.58 -1.13
CA GLY A 397 -7.74 3.74 -2.37
C GLY A 397 -7.87 5.21 -2.79
N LEU A 398 -8.86 5.51 -3.63
CA LEU A 398 -9.05 6.84 -4.21
C LEU A 398 -9.24 7.94 -3.16
N GLU A 399 -10.01 7.70 -2.09
CA GLU A 399 -10.26 8.70 -1.05
C GLU A 399 -8.98 9.14 -0.33
N ALA A 400 -8.03 8.23 -0.14
CA ALA A 400 -6.74 8.53 0.50
C ALA A 400 -5.87 9.50 -0.32
N LEU A 401 -6.11 9.62 -1.63
CA LEU A 401 -5.44 10.56 -2.52
C LEU A 401 -6.18 11.90 -2.65
N THR A 402 -7.03 12.21 -1.69
CA THR A 402 -7.81 13.45 -1.64
C THR A 402 -7.62 14.18 -0.32
N SER A 403 -7.99 15.46 -0.32
CA SER A 403 -8.14 16.30 0.86
C SER A 403 -9.52 16.96 0.84
N THR A 404 -9.77 17.86 1.76
CA THR A 404 -11.02 18.59 1.82
C THR A 404 -10.79 20.09 1.87
N LYS A 405 -11.74 20.87 1.30
CA LYS A 405 -11.82 22.32 1.50
C LYS A 405 -13.19 22.71 2.02
N TYR A 406 -13.26 23.82 2.73
CA TYR A 406 -14.56 24.40 3.10
C TYR A 406 -15.14 25.23 1.96
N ILE A 407 -16.42 25.03 1.69
CA ILE A 407 -17.24 25.85 0.81
C ILE A 407 -18.26 26.61 1.65
N ILE A 408 -18.36 27.94 1.44
CA ILE A 408 -19.16 28.78 2.32
C ILE A 408 -20.08 29.63 1.45
N TYR A 409 -21.36 29.51 1.71
CA TYR A 409 -22.40 30.35 1.06
C TYR A 409 -22.92 31.37 2.08
N GLY A 410 -22.90 32.63 1.68
CA GLY A 410 -23.45 33.78 2.44
C GLY A 410 -24.32 34.68 1.58
N ASN A 411 -24.93 35.68 2.20
CA ASN A 411 -25.67 36.75 1.56
C ASN A 411 -25.35 38.10 2.19
N GLY A 412 -24.06 38.37 2.48
CA GLY A 412 -23.58 39.62 3.04
C GLY A 412 -23.27 39.61 4.52
N GLN A 413 -23.19 38.45 5.15
CA GLN A 413 -22.76 38.35 6.56
C GLN A 413 -21.36 38.92 6.73
N ILE A 414 -21.20 39.75 7.75
CA ILE A 414 -19.91 40.27 8.22
C ILE A 414 -19.61 39.71 9.63
N ARG A 415 -18.34 39.63 9.96
CA ARG A 415 -17.92 39.29 11.33
C ARG A 415 -18.02 40.58 12.16
N PRO A 416 -18.72 40.56 13.31
CA PRO A 416 -18.82 41.72 14.19
C PRO A 416 -17.49 42.10 14.81
#